data_f7f772770eb2803ebe3e290cdd0ec5d3
#
_entry.id   f7f772770eb2803ebe3e290cdd0ec5d3
#
_cell.length_a   1.000
_cell.length_b   1.000
_cell.length_c   1.000
_cell.angle_alpha   90.00
_cell.angle_beta   90.00
_cell.angle_gamma   90.00
#
_symmetry.space_group_name_H-M   'P 1'
#
loop_
_entity.id
_entity.type
_entity.pdbx_description
1 polymer ?
#
loop_
_entity_poly.entity_id
_entity_poly.type
_entity_poly.pdbx_seq_one_letter_code
_entity_poly.pdbx_strand_id
1 'polypeptide(L)'
;MVVKVLFFGVLKDLTGLSEETVEVAPATTIEELFDRYAQRFETLKAARPSILLARNREFSNPDTPLTDHDEIAFLPPVSGGSTPLSSATGRKAGVLSFIEDESGSLFALTRRPIESQALADELQRGEDGAVIVFEGIVRNNTKGRATRYLEYECYEPMALAGLARIGREIAAERTIGRIALIHRLGRLEIGEASVAVVVTAPHRKPAFEAALDGINRLKREVPIWKKEFFEDGAVWVEGEWDDRLPGRAKTS
;
A
#
# COMPACT_ATOMS: atom_id res chain seq x y z
N MET A 1 6.33 29.53 4.51
CA MET A 1 6.25 28.56 3.43
C MET A 1 4.97 27.76 3.57
N VAL A 2 4.42 27.29 2.46
CA VAL A 2 3.13 26.59 2.40
C VAL A 2 3.40 25.12 2.11
N VAL A 3 2.76 24.20 2.85
CA VAL A 3 2.87 22.78 2.65
C VAL A 3 1.47 22.14 2.58
N LYS A 4 1.34 21.04 1.83
CA LYS A 4 0.13 20.24 1.75
C LYS A 4 0.26 19.03 2.68
N VAL A 5 -0.73 18.80 3.54
CA VAL A 5 -0.76 17.67 4.47
C VAL A 5 -1.88 16.73 4.11
N LEU A 6 -1.58 15.44 4.04
CA LEU A 6 -2.51 14.36 3.69
C LEU A 6 -2.71 13.42 4.87
N PHE A 7 -3.95 13.01 5.09
CA PHE A 7 -4.35 12.05 6.12
C PHE A 7 -4.99 10.82 5.47
N PHE A 8 -4.65 9.63 5.97
CA PHE A 8 -5.14 8.36 5.44
C PHE A 8 -5.72 7.46 6.52
N GLY A 9 -6.55 6.50 6.12
CA GLY A 9 -7.11 5.47 6.98
C GLY A 9 -7.79 6.06 8.22
N VAL A 10 -7.52 5.48 9.37
CA VAL A 10 -8.07 5.93 10.65
C VAL A 10 -7.77 7.40 10.96
N LEU A 11 -6.69 8.00 10.43
CA LEU A 11 -6.35 9.40 10.70
C LEU A 11 -7.37 10.37 10.10
N LYS A 12 -8.06 10.02 9.01
CA LYS A 12 -9.19 10.79 8.47
C LYS A 12 -10.35 10.84 9.46
N ASP A 13 -10.67 9.68 10.07
CA ASP A 13 -11.76 9.60 11.04
C ASP A 13 -11.43 10.38 12.33
N LEU A 14 -10.15 10.36 12.75
CA LEU A 14 -9.67 11.08 13.95
C LEU A 14 -9.59 12.59 13.77
N THR A 15 -9.24 13.06 12.58
CA THR A 15 -9.05 14.50 12.30
C THR A 15 -10.26 15.14 11.62
N GLY A 16 -11.09 14.36 10.95
CA GLY A 16 -12.13 14.85 10.03
C GLY A 16 -11.55 15.44 8.73
N LEU A 17 -10.26 15.26 8.47
CA LEU A 17 -9.53 15.83 7.33
C LEU A 17 -9.01 14.71 6.42
N SER A 18 -9.14 14.87 5.10
CA SER A 18 -8.41 14.07 4.11
C SER A 18 -7.13 14.77 3.68
N GLU A 19 -7.17 16.11 3.58
CA GLU A 19 -6.04 16.97 3.27
C GLU A 19 -6.25 18.37 3.84
N GLU A 20 -5.15 19.07 4.07
CA GLU A 20 -5.12 20.47 4.47
C GLU A 20 -3.86 21.16 3.91
N THR A 21 -3.99 22.41 3.48
CA THR A 21 -2.85 23.25 3.12
C THR A 21 -2.59 24.24 4.25
N VAL A 22 -1.35 24.25 4.76
CA VAL A 22 -0.99 25.05 5.94
C VAL A 22 0.28 25.85 5.73
N GLU A 23 0.33 27.02 6.38
CA GLU A 23 1.54 27.80 6.50
C GLU A 23 2.39 27.32 7.70
N VAL A 24 3.69 27.16 7.45
CA VAL A 24 4.67 26.78 8.46
C VAL A 24 5.88 27.72 8.41
N ALA A 25 6.57 27.84 9.55
CA ALA A 25 7.79 28.62 9.63
C ALA A 25 8.92 27.97 8.80
N PRO A 26 9.93 28.74 8.33
CA PRO A 26 11.13 28.17 7.75
C PRO A 26 11.82 27.18 8.71
N ALA A 27 12.37 26.10 8.14
CA ALA A 27 13.06 25.03 8.87
C ALA A 27 12.18 24.19 9.83
N THR A 28 10.85 24.36 9.81
CA THR A 28 9.93 23.41 10.51
C THR A 28 10.19 21.99 10.01
N THR A 29 10.31 21.03 10.93
CA THR A 29 10.45 19.60 10.61
C THR A 29 9.09 18.93 10.41
N ILE A 30 9.10 17.71 9.85
CA ILE A 30 7.87 16.92 9.71
C ILE A 30 7.29 16.57 11.09
N GLU A 31 8.13 16.30 12.09
CA GLU A 31 7.70 16.03 13.46
C GLU A 31 7.02 17.25 14.09
N GLU A 32 7.60 18.43 13.99
CA GLU A 32 7.00 19.67 14.51
C GLU A 32 5.66 19.96 13.83
N LEU A 33 5.55 19.66 12.53
CA LEU A 33 4.26 19.77 11.82
C LEU A 33 3.26 18.75 12.38
N PHE A 34 3.67 17.50 12.61
CA PHE A 34 2.82 16.48 13.22
C PHE A 34 2.37 16.90 14.63
N ASP A 35 3.29 17.41 15.46
CA ASP A 35 2.99 17.88 16.82
C ASP A 35 1.96 19.02 16.82
N ARG A 36 1.99 19.91 15.84
CA ARG A 36 0.96 20.95 15.65
C ARG A 36 -0.42 20.33 15.43
N TYR A 37 -0.52 19.23 14.66
CA TYR A 37 -1.77 18.50 14.48
C TYR A 37 -2.15 17.70 15.74
N ALA A 38 -1.20 17.13 16.45
CA ALA A 38 -1.43 16.42 17.70
C ALA A 38 -1.91 17.34 18.85
N GLN A 39 -1.55 18.64 18.79
CA GLN A 39 -2.12 19.65 19.70
C GLN A 39 -3.57 20.03 19.33
N ARG A 40 -3.91 20.01 18.04
CA ARG A 40 -5.27 20.30 17.55
C ARG A 40 -6.21 19.10 17.71
N PHE A 41 -5.67 17.88 17.58
CA PHE A 41 -6.38 16.61 17.65
C PHE A 41 -5.70 15.68 18.65
N GLU A 42 -6.12 15.70 19.89
CA GLU A 42 -5.45 14.99 21.00
C GLU A 42 -5.30 13.47 20.75
N THR A 43 -6.24 12.88 20.02
CA THR A 43 -6.23 11.46 19.63
C THR A 43 -5.04 11.08 18.73
N LEU A 44 -4.49 12.01 17.95
CA LEU A 44 -3.30 11.76 17.10
C LEU A 44 -2.05 11.50 17.95
N LYS A 45 -1.94 12.11 19.12
CA LYS A 45 -0.79 11.95 20.00
C LYS A 45 -0.57 10.49 20.40
N ALA A 46 -1.64 9.78 20.73
CA ALA A 46 -1.59 8.37 21.08
C ALA A 46 -1.20 7.47 19.89
N ALA A 47 -1.56 7.88 18.67
CA ALA A 47 -1.28 7.12 17.45
C ALA A 47 0.16 7.32 16.92
N ARG A 48 0.90 8.36 17.37
CA ARG A 48 2.22 8.74 16.83
C ARG A 48 3.21 7.58 16.69
N PRO A 49 3.37 6.66 17.67
CA PRO A 49 4.35 5.57 17.57
C PRO A 49 4.12 4.62 16.39
N SER A 50 2.89 4.55 15.90
CA SER A 50 2.51 3.67 14.80
C SER A 50 2.42 4.38 13.43
N ILE A 51 2.52 5.71 13.40
CA ILE A 51 2.41 6.51 12.18
C ILE A 51 3.76 6.62 11.49
N LEU A 52 3.80 6.31 10.20
CA LEU A 52 4.91 6.65 9.32
C LEU A 52 4.68 8.01 8.66
N LEU A 53 5.78 8.68 8.38
CA LEU A 53 5.81 9.98 7.76
C LEU A 53 6.31 9.85 6.32
N ALA A 54 5.66 10.53 5.39
CA ALA A 54 6.13 10.63 4.03
C ALA A 54 6.20 12.09 3.58
N ARG A 55 7.20 12.39 2.75
CA ARG A 55 7.40 13.68 2.08
C ARG A 55 7.54 13.45 0.60
N ASN A 56 6.74 14.14 -0.19
CA ASN A 56 6.79 14.08 -1.66
C ASN A 56 6.72 12.64 -2.20
N ARG A 57 5.85 11.80 -1.59
CA ARG A 57 5.59 10.40 -1.96
C ARG A 57 6.72 9.43 -1.62
N GLU A 58 7.62 9.84 -0.70
CA GLU A 58 8.69 9.00 -0.17
C GLU A 58 8.64 8.98 1.35
N PHE A 59 8.98 7.81 1.97
CA PHE A 59 9.11 7.77 3.42
C PHE A 59 10.22 8.69 3.88
N SER A 60 9.97 9.40 4.96
CA SER A 60 10.87 10.43 5.45
C SER A 60 11.06 10.32 6.96
N ASN A 61 12.22 10.76 7.43
CA ASN A 61 12.51 10.82 8.84
C ASN A 61 11.77 11.99 9.52
N PRO A 62 11.41 11.85 10.81
CA PRO A 62 10.76 12.91 11.58
C PRO A 62 11.51 14.24 11.55
N ASP A 63 12.84 14.20 11.65
CA ASP A 63 13.72 15.38 11.72
C ASP A 63 13.94 16.08 10.36
N THR A 64 13.30 15.58 9.29
CA THR A 64 13.47 16.16 7.94
C THR A 64 12.85 17.55 7.90
N PRO A 65 13.65 18.61 7.57
CA PRO A 65 13.11 19.96 7.42
C PRO A 65 12.23 20.08 6.18
N LEU A 66 11.14 20.82 6.33
CA LEU A 66 10.18 21.11 5.27
C LEU A 66 10.72 22.18 4.33
N THR A 67 10.28 22.11 3.08
CA THR A 67 10.47 23.15 2.07
C THR A 67 9.12 23.62 1.52
N ASP A 68 9.12 24.75 0.83
CA ASP A 68 7.89 25.30 0.26
C ASP A 68 7.29 24.34 -0.78
N HIS A 69 5.96 24.20 -0.75
CA HIS A 69 5.19 23.29 -1.59
C HIS A 69 5.41 21.78 -1.34
N ASP A 70 6.04 21.38 -0.23
CA ASP A 70 6.10 19.98 0.13
C ASP A 70 4.70 19.35 0.31
N GLU A 71 4.55 18.12 -0.14
CA GLU A 71 3.41 17.26 0.15
C GLU A 71 3.82 16.29 1.28
N ILE A 72 3.18 16.44 2.44
CA ILE A 72 3.45 15.62 3.63
C ILE A 72 2.29 14.68 3.84
N ALA A 73 2.56 13.40 4.04
CA ALA A 73 1.54 12.40 4.33
C ALA A 73 1.78 11.76 5.70
N PHE A 74 0.73 11.72 6.51
CA PHE A 74 0.69 10.95 7.75
C PHE A 74 0.00 9.62 7.47
N LEU A 75 0.74 8.52 7.64
CA LEU A 75 0.38 7.19 7.21
C LEU A 75 0.16 6.30 8.45
N PRO A 76 -1.09 5.97 8.80
CA PRO A 76 -1.35 5.04 9.91
C PRO A 76 -0.85 3.64 9.54
N PRO A 77 -0.76 2.70 10.53
CA PRO A 77 -0.36 1.33 10.26
C PRO A 77 -1.20 0.72 9.15
N VAL A 78 -0.52 0.11 8.19
CA VAL A 78 -1.17 -0.57 7.08
C VAL A 78 -1.43 -2.01 7.44
N SER A 79 -2.34 -2.61 6.71
CA SER A 79 -2.34 -4.06 6.57
C SER A 79 -1.23 -4.50 5.57
N GLY A 80 -0.06 -3.85 5.62
CA GLY A 80 1.15 -4.17 4.85
C GLY A 80 1.92 -3.00 4.18
N GLY A 81 3.11 -2.58 4.58
CA GLY A 81 3.90 -1.37 4.21
C GLY A 81 5.05 -1.46 3.16
N SER A 82 5.80 -0.44 2.84
CA SER A 82 6.32 0.12 1.58
C SER A 82 7.84 0.23 1.39
N THR A 83 8.31 0.71 0.25
CA THR A 83 9.18 1.88 -0.08
C THR A 83 9.31 2.15 -1.58
N PRO A 84 9.73 3.35 -2.03
CA PRO A 84 9.37 3.87 -3.35
C PRO A 84 10.45 3.74 -4.43
N LEU A 85 10.04 3.82 -5.70
CA LEU A 85 10.85 4.33 -6.82
C LEU A 85 9.97 4.66 -8.04
N SER A 86 10.41 5.61 -8.84
CA SER A 86 9.69 6.21 -9.96
C SER A 86 9.75 5.40 -11.24
N SER A 87 8.68 5.36 -12.00
CA SER A 87 8.71 5.20 -13.46
C SER A 87 7.32 5.27 -14.11
N ALA A 88 7.29 5.32 -15.42
CA ALA A 88 6.22 5.68 -16.34
C ALA A 88 4.87 4.98 -16.13
N THR A 89 3.80 5.79 -16.16
CA THR A 89 2.42 5.35 -15.99
C THR A 89 1.68 5.26 -17.33
N GLY A 90 1.10 4.08 -17.62
CA GLY A 90 0.14 3.88 -18.70
C GLY A 90 -1.27 3.62 -18.18
N ARG A 91 -2.30 3.79 -19.02
CA ARG A 91 -3.70 3.46 -18.67
C ARG A 91 -4.21 2.34 -19.57
N LYS A 92 -4.48 1.15 -19.01
CA LYS A 92 -5.36 0.13 -19.61
C LYS A 92 -6.81 0.40 -19.15
N ALA A 93 -7.79 0.11 -19.99
CA ALA A 93 -9.20 0.42 -19.71
C ALA A 93 -9.68 -0.22 -18.40
N GLY A 94 -10.03 0.62 -17.40
CA GLY A 94 -10.59 0.22 -16.10
C GLY A 94 -9.58 -0.07 -14.99
N VAL A 95 -8.30 -0.04 -15.25
CA VAL A 95 -7.23 0.01 -14.26
C VAL A 95 -7.02 1.47 -13.87
N LEU A 96 -6.92 1.78 -12.56
CA LEU A 96 -6.68 3.15 -12.09
C LEU A 96 -5.31 3.62 -12.49
N SER A 97 -4.31 2.77 -12.24
CA SER A 97 -2.92 3.00 -12.57
C SER A 97 -2.18 1.67 -12.66
N PHE A 98 -1.22 1.57 -13.56
CA PHE A 98 -0.37 0.40 -13.66
C PHE A 98 1.05 0.77 -14.12
N ILE A 99 1.99 -0.13 -13.84
CA ILE A 99 3.35 -0.15 -14.35
C ILE A 99 3.58 -1.52 -14.97
N GLU A 100 4.01 -1.55 -16.20
CA GLU A 100 4.57 -2.73 -16.86
C GLU A 100 6.05 -2.47 -17.05
N ASP A 101 6.90 -3.37 -16.60
CA ASP A 101 8.34 -3.22 -16.72
C ASP A 101 8.87 -3.89 -18.00
N GLU A 102 10.16 -3.70 -18.27
CA GLU A 102 10.83 -4.23 -19.48
C GLU A 102 10.81 -5.77 -19.56
N SER A 103 10.64 -6.46 -18.42
CA SER A 103 10.50 -7.93 -18.38
C SER A 103 9.09 -8.39 -18.77
N GLY A 104 8.11 -7.47 -18.79
CA GLY A 104 6.68 -7.73 -18.93
C GLY A 104 6.02 -8.13 -17.62
N SER A 105 6.63 -7.83 -16.46
CA SER A 105 5.99 -7.93 -15.15
C SER A 105 5.02 -6.77 -14.95
N LEU A 106 3.88 -7.01 -14.26
CA LEU A 106 2.76 -6.06 -14.17
C LEU A 106 2.43 -5.69 -12.72
N PHE A 107 2.33 -4.41 -12.45
CA PHE A 107 1.96 -3.85 -11.14
C PHE A 107 0.79 -2.91 -11.31
N ALA A 108 -0.32 -3.13 -10.58
CA ALA A 108 -1.52 -2.35 -10.85
C ALA A 108 -2.39 -2.11 -9.61
N LEU A 109 -3.10 -0.98 -9.65
CA LEU A 109 -4.23 -0.67 -8.79
C LEU A 109 -5.50 -0.62 -9.64
N THR A 110 -6.59 -1.24 -9.18
CA THR A 110 -7.85 -1.31 -9.93
C THR A 110 -9.05 -1.10 -9.02
N ARG A 111 -10.18 -0.64 -9.56
CA ARG A 111 -11.50 -0.68 -8.89
C ARG A 111 -12.43 -1.75 -9.50
N ARG A 112 -11.98 -2.43 -10.55
CA ARG A 112 -12.69 -3.55 -11.16
C ARG A 112 -12.28 -4.88 -10.55
N PRO A 113 -13.08 -5.94 -10.72
CA PRO A 113 -12.66 -7.30 -10.41
C PRO A 113 -11.30 -7.63 -11.03
N ILE A 114 -10.51 -8.41 -10.32
CA ILE A 114 -9.21 -8.87 -10.78
C ILE A 114 -9.42 -10.16 -11.59
N GLU A 115 -9.01 -10.14 -12.85
CA GLU A 115 -9.07 -11.29 -13.76
C GLU A 115 -7.75 -12.07 -13.69
N SER A 116 -7.53 -12.73 -12.56
CA SER A 116 -6.22 -13.35 -12.24
C SER A 116 -5.81 -14.46 -13.21
N GLN A 117 -6.80 -15.22 -13.76
CA GLN A 117 -6.50 -16.23 -14.77
C GLN A 117 -6.03 -15.61 -16.09
N ALA A 118 -6.69 -14.55 -16.55
CA ALA A 118 -6.27 -13.83 -17.76
C ALA A 118 -4.86 -13.25 -17.60
N LEU A 119 -4.51 -12.78 -16.40
CA LEU A 119 -3.15 -12.33 -16.07
C LEU A 119 -2.15 -13.47 -16.11
N ALA A 120 -2.50 -14.63 -15.58
CA ALA A 120 -1.64 -15.81 -15.62
C ALA A 120 -1.33 -16.24 -17.06
N ASP A 121 -2.33 -16.20 -17.93
CA ASP A 121 -2.19 -16.52 -19.35
C ASP A 121 -1.32 -15.49 -20.08
N GLU A 122 -1.45 -14.19 -19.77
CA GLU A 122 -0.67 -13.09 -20.36
C GLU A 122 0.80 -13.11 -19.91
N LEU A 123 1.06 -13.48 -18.66
CA LEU A 123 2.43 -13.51 -18.11
C LEU A 123 3.23 -14.73 -18.54
N GLN A 124 2.58 -15.84 -18.86
CA GLN A 124 3.23 -17.12 -19.16
C GLN A 124 4.07 -17.03 -20.45
N ARG A 125 5.25 -17.66 -20.40
CA ARG A 125 6.17 -17.79 -21.54
C ARG A 125 6.49 -19.26 -21.79
N GLY A 126 7.05 -19.54 -22.95
CA GLY A 126 7.40 -20.90 -23.36
C GLY A 126 8.42 -21.62 -22.48
N GLU A 127 9.27 -20.87 -21.75
CA GLU A 127 10.25 -21.39 -20.81
C GLU A 127 9.71 -21.59 -19.38
N ASP A 128 8.48 -21.14 -19.10
CA ASP A 128 7.88 -21.27 -17.76
C ASP A 128 7.25 -22.65 -17.56
N GLY A 129 7.74 -23.39 -16.58
CA GLY A 129 7.23 -24.71 -16.19
C GLY A 129 6.31 -24.66 -14.98
N ALA A 130 6.07 -23.50 -14.40
CA ALA A 130 5.19 -23.29 -13.24
C ALA A 130 4.52 -21.92 -13.27
N VAL A 131 3.23 -21.87 -12.96
CA VAL A 131 2.45 -20.66 -12.72
C VAL A 131 1.79 -20.77 -11.37
N ILE A 132 1.95 -19.76 -10.52
CA ILE A 132 1.26 -19.64 -9.23
C ILE A 132 0.35 -18.43 -9.30
N VAL A 133 -0.92 -18.64 -8.96
CA VAL A 133 -1.92 -17.59 -8.75
C VAL A 133 -2.31 -17.62 -7.29
N PHE A 134 -2.02 -16.55 -6.57
CA PHE A 134 -2.53 -16.29 -5.24
C PHE A 134 -3.58 -15.18 -5.31
N GLU A 135 -4.73 -15.42 -4.69
CA GLU A 135 -5.77 -14.42 -4.49
C GLU A 135 -6.09 -14.24 -3.00
N GLY A 136 -6.16 -13.01 -2.55
CA GLY A 136 -6.71 -12.66 -1.24
C GLY A 136 -8.20 -12.36 -1.38
N ILE A 137 -9.04 -13.28 -0.88
CA ILE A 137 -10.51 -13.22 -1.02
C ILE A 137 -11.16 -12.59 0.22
N VAL A 138 -12.20 -11.78 0.01
CA VAL A 138 -13.04 -11.23 1.08
C VAL A 138 -13.84 -12.33 1.74
N ARG A 139 -13.63 -12.54 3.05
CA ARG A 139 -14.31 -13.55 3.85
C ARG A 139 -15.58 -12.98 4.49
N ASN A 140 -16.54 -13.83 4.78
CA ASN A 140 -17.77 -13.48 5.49
C ASN A 140 -17.63 -13.34 7.01
N ASN A 141 -16.43 -13.58 7.54
CA ASN A 141 -16.19 -13.60 8.99
C ASN A 141 -14.77 -13.11 9.33
N THR A 142 -14.65 -12.27 10.36
CA THR A 142 -13.38 -11.86 10.94
C THR A 142 -13.45 -11.94 12.46
N LYS A 143 -12.65 -12.81 13.09
CA LYS A 143 -12.59 -13.05 14.54
C LYS A 143 -13.99 -13.33 15.16
N GLY A 144 -14.83 -14.11 14.47
CA GLY A 144 -16.17 -14.45 14.94
C GLY A 144 -17.27 -13.41 14.65
N ARG A 145 -16.94 -12.24 14.07
CA ARG A 145 -17.92 -11.23 13.65
C ARG A 145 -18.27 -11.42 12.18
N ALA A 146 -19.55 -11.35 11.83
CA ALA A 146 -20.03 -11.43 10.46
C ALA A 146 -19.63 -10.17 9.69
N THR A 147 -18.78 -10.33 8.68
CA THR A 147 -18.38 -9.26 7.77
C THR A 147 -19.44 -9.08 6.68
N ARG A 148 -19.82 -7.86 6.37
CA ARG A 148 -20.75 -7.51 5.27
C ARG A 148 -20.02 -7.23 3.99
N TYR A 149 -19.01 -6.38 4.03
CA TYR A 149 -18.11 -6.03 2.92
C TYR A 149 -16.83 -5.39 3.47
N LEU A 150 -15.85 -5.21 2.62
CA LEU A 150 -14.63 -4.46 2.92
C LEU A 150 -14.53 -3.21 2.04
N GLU A 151 -13.82 -2.21 2.52
CA GLU A 151 -13.35 -1.10 1.70
C GLU A 151 -11.84 -0.97 1.81
N TYR A 152 -11.19 -0.80 0.66
CA TYR A 152 -9.75 -0.55 0.58
C TYR A 152 -9.49 0.84 0.03
N GLU A 153 -8.61 1.58 0.71
CA GLU A 153 -8.04 2.83 0.21
C GLU A 153 -6.51 2.76 0.24
N CYS A 154 -5.85 3.61 -0.54
CA CYS A 154 -4.40 3.69 -0.55
C CYS A 154 -3.92 5.11 -0.86
N TYR A 155 -2.64 5.35 -0.62
CA TYR A 155 -1.93 6.47 -1.23
C TYR A 155 -1.43 6.03 -2.61
N GLU A 156 -2.26 6.22 -3.65
CA GLU A 156 -2.10 5.60 -4.97
C GLU A 156 -0.68 5.71 -5.56
N PRO A 157 0.00 6.90 -5.57
CA PRO A 157 1.34 7.01 -6.14
C PRO A 157 2.38 6.14 -5.41
N MET A 158 2.35 6.14 -4.07
CA MET A 158 3.26 5.32 -3.27
C MET A 158 2.90 3.84 -3.34
N ALA A 159 1.62 3.51 -3.34
CA ALA A 159 1.16 2.12 -3.41
C ALA A 159 1.60 1.48 -4.73
N LEU A 160 1.40 2.16 -5.86
CA LEU A 160 1.81 1.64 -7.17
C LEU A 160 3.34 1.49 -7.27
N ALA A 161 4.10 2.49 -6.83
CA ALA A 161 5.56 2.43 -6.79
C ALA A 161 6.06 1.28 -5.89
N GLY A 162 5.42 1.09 -4.72
CA GLY A 162 5.71 0.00 -3.80
C GLY A 162 5.49 -1.39 -4.42
N LEU A 163 4.37 -1.60 -5.11
CA LEU A 163 4.11 -2.85 -5.83
C LEU A 163 5.20 -3.13 -6.87
N ALA A 164 5.55 -2.14 -7.69
CA ALA A 164 6.57 -2.28 -8.73
C ALA A 164 7.96 -2.55 -8.15
N ARG A 165 8.33 -1.89 -7.05
CA ARG A 165 9.59 -2.14 -6.36
C ARG A 165 9.66 -3.57 -5.83
N ILE A 166 8.65 -4.01 -5.07
CA ILE A 166 8.60 -5.37 -4.52
C ILE A 166 8.75 -6.42 -5.62
N GLY A 167 8.00 -6.29 -6.71
CA GLY A 167 8.09 -7.25 -7.81
C GLY A 167 9.46 -7.31 -8.47
N ARG A 168 10.09 -6.15 -8.70
CA ARG A 168 11.44 -6.08 -9.27
C ARG A 168 12.50 -6.67 -8.35
N GLU A 169 12.44 -6.39 -7.05
CA GLU A 169 13.36 -6.95 -6.06
C GLU A 169 13.22 -8.48 -6.00
N ILE A 170 11.99 -9.02 -5.97
CA ILE A 170 11.75 -10.47 -6.02
C ILE A 170 12.30 -11.08 -7.31
N ALA A 171 12.11 -10.44 -8.46
CA ALA A 171 12.63 -10.90 -9.75
C ALA A 171 14.17 -10.87 -9.80
N ALA A 172 14.79 -9.91 -9.11
CA ALA A 172 16.25 -9.85 -9.01
C ALA A 172 16.85 -10.89 -8.05
N GLU A 173 16.10 -11.26 -7.01
CA GLU A 173 16.54 -12.21 -5.97
C GLU A 173 16.26 -13.67 -6.33
N ARG A 174 15.35 -13.96 -7.26
CA ARG A 174 14.87 -15.31 -7.57
C ARG A 174 14.84 -15.60 -9.06
N THR A 175 15.05 -16.86 -9.41
CA THR A 175 14.90 -17.34 -10.81
C THR A 175 13.42 -17.54 -11.12
N ILE A 176 12.73 -16.44 -11.44
CA ILE A 176 11.35 -16.43 -11.90
C ILE A 176 11.24 -15.93 -13.34
N GLY A 177 10.11 -16.18 -13.98
CA GLY A 177 9.77 -15.65 -15.29
C GLY A 177 9.29 -14.20 -15.18
N ARG A 178 8.03 -14.04 -14.85
CA ARG A 178 7.35 -12.74 -14.64
C ARG A 178 6.56 -12.76 -13.35
N ILE A 179 6.26 -11.56 -12.83
CA ILE A 179 5.43 -11.39 -11.65
C ILE A 179 4.38 -10.29 -11.88
N ALA A 180 3.14 -10.54 -11.46
CA ALA A 180 2.15 -9.48 -11.32
C ALA A 180 1.75 -9.31 -9.86
N LEU A 181 1.69 -8.06 -9.40
CA LEU A 181 1.14 -7.66 -8.11
C LEU A 181 0.01 -6.66 -8.35
N ILE A 182 -1.21 -7.05 -8.05
CA ILE A 182 -2.41 -6.23 -8.31
C ILE A 182 -3.22 -6.09 -7.04
N HIS A 183 -3.65 -4.88 -6.72
CA HIS A 183 -4.57 -4.64 -5.60
C HIS A 183 -5.82 -3.91 -6.06
N ARG A 184 -6.99 -4.38 -5.58
CA ARG A 184 -8.29 -3.75 -5.83
C ARG A 184 -8.63 -2.79 -4.70
N LEU A 185 -9.18 -1.63 -5.06
CA LEU A 185 -9.55 -0.53 -4.17
C LEU A 185 -11.06 -0.31 -4.19
N GLY A 186 -11.54 0.42 -3.17
CA GLY A 186 -12.96 0.71 -2.95
C GLY A 186 -13.67 -0.45 -2.28
N ARG A 187 -14.98 -0.53 -2.48
CA ARG A 187 -15.84 -1.54 -1.88
C ARG A 187 -15.71 -2.89 -2.58
N LEU A 188 -15.58 -3.95 -1.77
CA LEU A 188 -15.51 -5.33 -2.19
C LEU A 188 -16.51 -6.17 -1.40
N GLU A 189 -17.27 -6.98 -2.12
CA GLU A 189 -18.25 -7.91 -1.54
C GLU A 189 -17.57 -9.22 -1.12
N ILE A 190 -18.26 -10.01 -0.31
CA ILE A 190 -17.81 -11.35 0.11
C ILE A 190 -17.58 -12.22 -1.12
N GLY A 191 -16.44 -12.92 -1.16
CA GLY A 191 -16.03 -13.77 -2.27
C GLY A 191 -15.23 -13.07 -3.35
N GLU A 192 -15.16 -11.72 -3.36
CA GLU A 192 -14.36 -10.99 -4.33
C GLU A 192 -12.87 -10.95 -3.96
N ALA A 193 -12.01 -10.99 -4.99
CA ALA A 193 -10.57 -10.87 -4.82
C ALA A 193 -10.17 -9.40 -4.56
N SER A 194 -9.45 -9.17 -3.46
CA SER A 194 -8.89 -7.87 -3.09
C SER A 194 -7.46 -7.66 -3.62
N VAL A 195 -6.73 -8.74 -3.75
CA VAL A 195 -5.33 -8.74 -4.19
C VAL A 195 -5.06 -10.01 -4.99
N ALA A 196 -4.24 -9.89 -6.04
CA ALA A 196 -3.69 -11.02 -6.75
C ALA A 196 -2.15 -10.91 -6.83
N VAL A 197 -1.49 -12.04 -6.63
CA VAL A 197 -0.07 -12.25 -6.91
C VAL A 197 0.04 -13.38 -7.90
N VAL A 198 0.51 -13.09 -9.11
CA VAL A 198 0.73 -14.09 -10.16
C VAL A 198 2.21 -14.17 -10.45
N VAL A 199 2.77 -15.38 -10.41
CA VAL A 199 4.21 -15.60 -10.66
C VAL A 199 4.37 -16.75 -11.64
N THR A 200 5.14 -16.52 -12.68
CA THR A 200 5.63 -17.59 -13.58
C THR A 200 7.09 -17.92 -13.28
N ALA A 201 7.49 -19.14 -13.45
CA ALA A 201 8.88 -19.57 -13.26
C ALA A 201 9.19 -20.87 -14.01
N PRO A 202 10.46 -21.16 -14.33
CA PRO A 202 10.86 -22.45 -14.87
C PRO A 202 10.53 -23.63 -13.94
N HIS A 203 10.54 -23.40 -12.63
CA HIS A 203 10.30 -24.45 -11.61
C HIS A 203 9.37 -23.97 -10.48
N ARG A 204 8.63 -24.94 -9.91
CA ARG A 204 7.62 -24.69 -8.86
C ARG A 204 8.16 -24.00 -7.59
N LYS A 205 9.37 -24.34 -7.11
CA LYS A 205 9.90 -23.85 -5.84
C LYS A 205 10.08 -22.31 -5.86
N PRO A 206 10.83 -21.71 -6.81
CA PRO A 206 10.94 -20.25 -6.88
C PRO A 206 9.60 -19.57 -7.12
N ALA A 207 8.64 -20.19 -7.83
CA ALA A 207 7.32 -19.62 -8.04
C ALA A 207 6.52 -19.50 -6.72
N PHE A 208 6.50 -20.55 -5.90
CA PHE A 208 5.84 -20.50 -4.58
C PHE A 208 6.52 -19.52 -3.63
N GLU A 209 7.85 -19.55 -3.56
CA GLU A 209 8.61 -18.65 -2.69
C GLU A 209 8.42 -17.18 -3.08
N ALA A 210 8.41 -16.86 -4.37
CA ALA A 210 8.17 -15.52 -4.88
C ALA A 210 6.74 -15.05 -4.61
N ALA A 211 5.75 -15.91 -4.80
CA ALA A 211 4.35 -15.56 -4.53
C ALA A 211 4.11 -15.29 -3.04
N LEU A 212 4.65 -16.13 -2.16
CA LEU A 212 4.57 -15.95 -0.71
C LEU A 212 5.28 -14.66 -0.25
N ASP A 213 6.48 -14.40 -0.76
CA ASP A 213 7.23 -13.19 -0.46
C ASP A 213 6.48 -11.94 -0.98
N GLY A 214 5.95 -12.01 -2.20
CA GLY A 214 5.15 -10.94 -2.80
C GLY A 214 3.98 -10.51 -1.93
N ILE A 215 3.15 -11.44 -1.47
CA ILE A 215 2.00 -11.11 -0.62
C ILE A 215 2.43 -10.65 0.78
N ASN A 216 3.48 -11.24 1.36
CA ASN A 216 3.96 -10.86 2.68
C ASN A 216 4.52 -9.44 2.67
N ARG A 217 5.34 -9.10 1.69
CA ARG A 217 5.91 -7.76 1.52
C ARG A 217 4.83 -6.74 1.16
N LEU A 218 3.92 -7.07 0.23
CA LEU A 218 2.79 -6.21 -0.11
C LEU A 218 2.00 -5.82 1.15
N LYS A 219 1.68 -6.78 2.01
CA LYS A 219 0.93 -6.51 3.26
C LYS A 219 1.68 -5.72 4.33
N ARG A 220 2.98 -5.57 4.22
CA ARG A 220 3.84 -4.88 5.19
C ARG A 220 4.51 -3.64 4.62
N GLU A 221 4.49 -3.50 3.31
CA GLU A 221 5.28 -2.56 2.56
C GLU A 221 4.51 -1.63 1.61
N VAL A 222 3.20 -1.78 1.39
CA VAL A 222 2.42 -0.93 0.48
C VAL A 222 1.36 -0.14 1.25
N PRO A 223 1.25 1.21 1.13
CA PRO A 223 0.32 2.03 1.89
C PRO A 223 -1.12 1.85 1.41
N ILE A 224 -1.69 0.70 1.78
CA ILE A 224 -3.08 0.31 1.52
C ILE A 224 -3.75 0.01 2.85
N TRP A 225 -4.90 0.60 3.09
CA TRP A 225 -5.68 0.47 4.33
C TRP A 225 -6.99 -0.23 4.04
N LYS A 226 -7.43 -1.06 5.01
CA LYS A 226 -8.65 -1.85 4.95
C LYS A 226 -9.61 -1.43 6.06
N LYS A 227 -10.84 -1.05 5.69
CA LYS A 227 -11.96 -0.85 6.60
C LYS A 227 -12.92 -2.03 6.46
N GLU A 228 -13.22 -2.70 7.57
CA GLU A 228 -14.20 -3.79 7.62
C GLU A 228 -15.55 -3.28 8.09
N PHE A 229 -16.60 -3.65 7.39
CA PHE A 229 -17.98 -3.29 7.70
C PHE A 229 -18.73 -4.52 8.21
N PHE A 230 -19.24 -4.41 9.42
CA PHE A 230 -20.04 -5.40 10.13
C PHE A 230 -21.49 -4.92 10.25
N GLU A 231 -22.38 -5.73 10.82
CA GLU A 231 -23.77 -5.30 11.09
C GLU A 231 -23.85 -4.21 12.16
N ASP A 232 -22.93 -4.23 13.12
CA ASP A 232 -22.85 -3.36 14.29
C ASP A 232 -21.88 -2.16 14.11
N GLY A 233 -21.37 -1.91 12.92
CA GLY A 233 -20.49 -0.80 12.62
C GLY A 233 -19.32 -1.14 11.72
N ALA A 234 -18.37 -0.22 11.59
CA ALA A 234 -17.20 -0.36 10.77
C ALA A 234 -15.91 -0.14 11.58
N VAL A 235 -14.86 -0.87 11.24
CA VAL A 235 -13.56 -0.82 11.93
C VAL A 235 -12.42 -0.79 10.92
N TRP A 236 -11.49 0.15 11.07
CA TRP A 236 -10.21 0.10 10.38
C TRP A 236 -9.39 -1.07 10.91
N VAL A 237 -8.89 -1.90 10.01
CA VAL A 237 -8.01 -3.02 10.39
C VAL A 237 -6.59 -2.50 10.47
N GLU A 238 -6.08 -2.43 11.68
CA GLU A 238 -4.70 -2.08 11.93
C GLU A 238 -3.79 -3.27 11.65
N GLY A 239 -2.66 -3.01 11.02
CA GLY A 239 -1.54 -3.94 10.83
C GLY A 239 -0.27 -3.37 11.46
N GLU A 240 0.86 -3.91 11.08
CA GLU A 240 2.17 -3.45 11.52
C GLU A 240 3.03 -3.12 10.31
N TRP A 241 3.73 -1.98 10.35
CA TRP A 241 4.72 -1.62 9.35
C TRP A 241 5.97 -2.51 9.48
N ASP A 242 6.67 -2.72 8.37
CA ASP A 242 8.00 -3.36 8.42
C ASP A 242 8.98 -2.47 9.19
N ASP A 243 9.72 -3.06 10.15
CA ASP A 243 10.64 -2.31 11.01
C ASP A 243 11.81 -1.66 10.26
N ARG A 244 12.05 -2.08 9.01
CA ARG A 244 13.09 -1.52 8.14
C ARG A 244 12.71 -0.19 7.50
N LEU A 245 11.45 0.24 7.60
CA LEU A 245 10.97 1.46 6.96
C LEU A 245 11.43 2.71 7.70
N PRO A 246 11.89 3.76 7.00
CA PRO A 246 12.24 5.03 7.62
C PRO A 246 11.00 5.77 8.14
N GLY A 247 11.19 6.71 9.06
CA GLY A 247 10.12 7.59 9.55
C GLY A 247 9.37 7.11 10.79
N ARG A 248 9.73 5.96 11.35
CA ARG A 248 9.18 5.51 12.63
C ARG A 248 9.72 6.35 13.80
N ALA A 249 8.86 6.70 14.76
CA ALA A 249 9.30 7.35 15.99
C ALA A 249 10.28 6.41 16.72
N LYS A 250 11.43 6.95 17.15
CA LYS A 250 12.35 6.19 18.02
C LYS A 250 11.60 5.92 19.33
N THR A 251 11.27 4.66 19.59
CA THR A 251 10.86 4.22 20.93
C THR A 251 12.04 4.40 21.86
N SER A 252 11.91 5.33 22.78
CA SER A 252 12.84 5.55 23.89
C SER A 252 12.70 4.45 24.91
#